data_2dbd555663d80a55c005761c49bb393c
#
_entry.id   2dbd555663d80a55c005761c49bb393c
#
_cell.length_a   1.000
_cell.length_b   1.000
_cell.length_c   1.000
_cell.angle_alpha   90.00
_cell.angle_beta   90.00
_cell.angle_gamma   90.00
#
_symmetry.space_group_name_H-M   'P 1'
#
loop_
_entity.id
_entity.type
_entity.pdbx_description
1 polymer ?
#
loop_
_entity_poly.entity_id
_entity_poly.type
_entity_poly.pdbx_seq_one_letter_code
_entity_poly.pdbx_strand_id
1 'polypeptide(L)'
;MAEKIYRFINDKPAARWAVLILIALAMFFGYMFVDVMSPIQALVEAEKGWTPNVYGTYASSEYILNVCGFLILAGIILDKMGIRFTGILSTSLMFAGALIKFYAVSDWFTGSAFEAWLGSWWTSMPASAKLASLGFMVFGCGCEMAGTTVSKALAKWFKGKEMALAMGIEMAIARVGVFAIFSISPIIAGKLGTIAAPVGICTCLLLIGLINFLVFSVMDRKFDAQLIAAGEKTAESDPEDEFKIADLGKILSSRSFWVVALLCVLYYSAIFPFQRYGANMLQCNLNGIAPEAASNIFRWFPIGAAFITPFLGAFLDKKGKGATMLIYGAFLLIICHLVFAFALPATGSELLAYATIVLLGISFALVPAALWPSVPKIIDEKILGSAYCLIFWVQNIGLCFVPKLIGSVLESSNATNAAVIAAKQAGAALIPYNYTTPLIIFAGFGVLALIVALYLKALDRKEHLGLEEPNIK
;
A
#
# COMPACT_ATOMS: atom_id res chain seq x y z
N MET A 1 10.73 -18.59 43.27
CA MET A 1 10.54 -18.08 41.89
C MET A 1 11.93 -18.11 41.25
N ALA A 2 12.18 -18.97 40.24
CA ALA A 2 13.46 -18.96 39.54
C ALA A 2 13.57 -17.64 38.76
N GLU A 3 14.62 -16.90 39.02
CA GLU A 3 14.97 -15.68 38.24
C GLU A 3 15.12 -16.09 36.79
N LYS A 4 14.29 -15.54 35.89
CA LYS A 4 14.39 -15.77 34.44
C LYS A 4 15.73 -15.20 33.99
N ILE A 5 16.71 -16.06 33.74
CA ILE A 5 18.01 -15.66 33.20
C ILE A 5 17.78 -15.27 31.75
N TYR A 6 17.79 -13.97 31.45
CA TYR A 6 17.73 -13.46 30.09
C TYR A 6 19.13 -13.55 29.45
N ARG A 7 19.29 -14.46 28.48
CA ARG A 7 20.57 -14.70 27.80
C ARG A 7 20.86 -13.58 26.79
N PHE A 8 19.83 -13.14 26.08
CA PHE A 8 19.92 -12.10 25.05
C PHE A 8 18.97 -10.93 25.30
N ILE A 9 19.25 -9.77 24.67
CA ILE A 9 18.40 -8.61 24.80
C ILE A 9 16.97 -8.86 24.32
N ASN A 10 16.79 -9.66 23.26
CA ASN A 10 15.48 -10.04 22.72
C ASN A 10 14.70 -11.02 23.61
N ASP A 11 15.32 -11.64 24.62
CA ASP A 11 14.61 -12.43 25.63
C ASP A 11 13.76 -11.55 26.55
N LYS A 12 14.16 -10.29 26.75
CA LYS A 12 13.38 -9.31 27.50
C LYS A 12 12.17 -8.86 26.68
N PRO A 13 10.92 -9.17 27.12
CA PRO A 13 9.72 -8.74 26.40
C PRO A 13 9.71 -7.25 26.09
N ALA A 14 10.06 -6.41 27.07
CA ALA A 14 10.09 -4.97 26.90
C ALA A 14 11.02 -4.52 25.74
N ALA A 15 12.19 -5.17 25.58
CA ALA A 15 13.12 -4.78 24.51
C ALA A 15 12.62 -5.19 23.13
N ARG A 16 12.09 -6.43 22.97
CA ARG A 16 11.60 -6.87 21.66
C ARG A 16 10.33 -6.13 21.24
N TRP A 17 9.42 -5.84 22.17
CA TRP A 17 8.23 -5.05 21.87
C TRP A 17 8.56 -3.57 21.61
N ALA A 18 9.57 -3.01 22.28
CA ALA A 18 10.07 -1.66 21.95
C ALA A 18 10.64 -1.61 20.52
N VAL A 19 11.40 -2.63 20.11
CA VAL A 19 11.90 -2.75 18.74
C VAL A 19 10.75 -2.82 17.75
N LEU A 20 9.72 -3.63 18.00
CA LEU A 20 8.55 -3.68 17.14
C LEU A 20 7.92 -2.29 16.96
N ILE A 21 7.70 -1.56 18.05
CA ILE A 21 7.09 -0.21 17.98
C ILE A 21 7.99 0.74 17.19
N LEU A 22 9.31 0.74 17.41
CA LEU A 22 10.24 1.61 16.68
C LEU A 22 10.17 1.41 15.17
N ILE A 23 10.19 0.15 14.70
CA ILE A 23 10.17 -0.14 13.26
C ILE A 23 8.76 -0.04 12.66
N ALA A 24 7.72 -0.41 13.41
CA ALA A 24 6.34 -0.28 12.98
C ALA A 24 5.91 1.19 12.82
N LEU A 25 6.43 2.11 13.64
CA LEU A 25 6.18 3.55 13.49
C LEU A 25 6.76 4.10 12.18
N ALA A 26 7.89 3.58 11.69
CA ALA A 26 8.40 3.97 10.39
C ALA A 26 7.43 3.59 9.26
N MET A 27 6.81 2.40 9.34
CA MET A 27 5.77 1.98 8.39
C MET A 27 4.48 2.77 8.57
N PHE A 28 4.05 3.06 9.80
CA PHE A 28 2.90 3.90 10.09
C PHE A 28 3.01 5.27 9.41
N PHE A 29 4.14 5.96 9.57
CA PHE A 29 4.38 7.26 8.94
C PHE A 29 4.53 7.13 7.42
N GLY A 30 5.12 6.04 6.94
CA GLY A 30 5.19 5.71 5.52
C GLY A 30 3.80 5.63 4.90
N TYR A 31 2.90 4.83 5.46
CA TYR A 31 1.54 4.68 4.96
C TYR A 31 0.69 5.96 5.11
N MET A 32 0.94 6.77 6.14
CA MET A 32 0.35 8.12 6.21
C MET A 32 0.77 8.97 5.01
N PHE A 33 2.06 8.98 4.69
CA PHE A 33 2.58 9.81 3.60
C PHE A 33 2.15 9.32 2.20
N VAL A 34 2.02 8.00 2.02
CA VAL A 34 1.48 7.38 0.80
C VAL A 34 0.15 8.01 0.42
N ASP A 35 -0.76 8.16 1.37
CA ASP A 35 -2.14 8.61 1.14
C ASP A 35 -2.41 10.06 1.54
N VAL A 36 -1.41 10.85 1.91
CA VAL A 36 -1.62 12.21 2.43
C VAL A 36 -2.43 13.13 1.53
N MET A 37 -2.34 12.95 0.21
CA MET A 37 -3.09 13.74 -0.78
C MET A 37 -4.41 13.09 -1.21
N SER A 38 -4.62 11.79 -0.92
CA SER A 38 -5.83 11.07 -1.35
C SER A 38 -7.13 11.69 -0.80
N PRO A 39 -7.22 12.07 0.49
CA PRO A 39 -8.43 12.69 1.05
C PRO A 39 -8.64 14.16 0.63
N ILE A 40 -7.64 14.81 0.03
CA ILE A 40 -7.68 16.24 -0.35
C ILE A 40 -7.49 16.45 -1.85
N GLN A 41 -7.77 15.45 -2.68
CA GLN A 41 -7.56 15.51 -4.13
C GLN A 41 -8.24 16.73 -4.78
N ALA A 42 -9.47 17.09 -4.39
CA ALA A 42 -10.16 18.27 -4.89
C ALA A 42 -9.39 19.57 -4.58
N LEU A 43 -8.82 19.68 -3.38
CA LEU A 43 -7.99 20.85 -3.01
C LEU A 43 -6.68 20.88 -3.81
N VAL A 44 -6.08 19.70 -4.09
CA VAL A 44 -4.89 19.61 -4.95
C VAL A 44 -5.19 20.10 -6.36
N GLU A 45 -6.35 19.74 -6.92
CA GLU A 45 -6.79 20.25 -8.23
C GLU A 45 -7.04 21.77 -8.18
N ALA A 46 -7.74 22.25 -7.17
CA ALA A 46 -8.07 23.68 -7.03
C ALA A 46 -6.82 24.54 -6.78
N GLU A 47 -5.87 24.10 -5.94
CA GLU A 47 -4.68 24.90 -5.57
C GLU A 47 -3.55 24.81 -6.60
N LYS A 48 -3.30 23.62 -7.17
CA LYS A 48 -2.14 23.36 -8.05
C LYS A 48 -2.51 23.02 -9.49
N GLY A 49 -3.79 22.98 -9.84
CA GLY A 49 -4.27 22.65 -11.19
C GLY A 49 -4.01 21.20 -11.62
N TRP A 50 -3.89 20.27 -10.66
CA TRP A 50 -3.65 18.86 -10.98
C TRP A 50 -4.96 18.19 -11.40
N THR A 51 -5.20 18.13 -12.72
CA THR A 51 -6.34 17.39 -13.26
C THR A 51 -6.30 15.92 -12.86
N PRO A 52 -7.41 15.17 -12.97
CA PRO A 52 -7.42 13.72 -12.64
C PRO A 52 -6.32 12.93 -13.35
N ASN A 53 -6.00 13.26 -14.61
CA ASN A 53 -4.94 12.62 -15.37
C ASN A 53 -3.54 12.93 -14.80
N VAL A 54 -3.30 14.18 -14.39
CA VAL A 54 -2.05 14.60 -13.74
C VAL A 54 -1.92 13.92 -12.38
N TYR A 55 -3.00 13.91 -11.59
CA TYR A 55 -3.03 13.23 -10.29
C TYR A 55 -2.78 11.73 -10.42
N GLY A 56 -3.37 11.07 -11.43
CA GLY A 56 -3.11 9.67 -11.74
C GLY A 56 -1.66 9.40 -12.12
N THR A 57 -1.02 10.30 -12.90
CA THR A 57 0.41 10.20 -13.24
C THR A 57 1.28 10.33 -12.00
N TYR A 58 0.96 11.28 -11.12
CA TYR A 58 1.61 11.43 -9.83
C TYR A 58 1.45 10.18 -8.96
N ALA A 59 0.23 9.66 -8.81
CA ALA A 59 -0.04 8.46 -8.00
C ALA A 59 0.69 7.21 -8.54
N SER A 60 0.79 7.07 -9.86
CA SER A 60 1.54 5.98 -10.53
C SER A 60 3.05 6.08 -10.28
N SER A 61 3.58 7.28 -10.06
CA SER A 61 5.03 7.49 -9.96
C SER A 61 5.66 6.78 -8.76
N GLU A 62 4.92 6.52 -7.70
CA GLU A 62 5.37 5.77 -6.52
C GLU A 62 5.99 4.41 -6.89
N TYR A 63 5.45 3.75 -7.93
CA TYR A 63 5.79 2.38 -8.30
C TYR A 63 6.70 2.27 -9.51
N ILE A 64 6.98 3.35 -10.25
CA ILE A 64 7.73 3.31 -11.52
C ILE A 64 9.10 2.67 -11.34
N LEU A 65 9.91 3.12 -10.39
CA LEU A 65 11.25 2.58 -10.18
C LEU A 65 11.23 1.13 -9.67
N ASN A 66 10.22 0.78 -8.86
CA ASN A 66 10.04 -0.59 -8.38
C ASN A 66 9.75 -1.55 -9.55
N VAL A 67 8.90 -1.15 -10.49
CA VAL A 67 8.63 -1.90 -11.73
C VAL A 67 9.88 -1.96 -12.61
N CYS A 68 10.68 -0.91 -12.67
CA CYS A 68 11.95 -0.88 -13.42
C CYS A 68 13.08 -1.73 -12.79
N GLY A 69 12.81 -2.45 -11.69
CA GLY A 69 13.75 -3.39 -11.08
C GLY A 69 14.32 -2.99 -9.74
N PHE A 70 13.97 -1.80 -9.21
CA PHE A 70 14.49 -1.36 -7.89
C PHE A 70 14.06 -2.30 -6.77
N LEU A 71 12.87 -2.92 -6.86
CA LEU A 71 12.40 -3.89 -5.87
C LEU A 71 13.33 -5.12 -5.76
N ILE A 72 13.86 -5.59 -6.89
CA ILE A 72 14.85 -6.69 -6.93
C ILE A 72 16.18 -6.22 -6.33
N LEU A 73 16.62 -5.01 -6.70
CA LEU A 73 17.84 -4.42 -6.15
C LEU A 73 17.73 -4.23 -4.62
N ALA A 74 16.56 -3.83 -4.13
CA ALA A 74 16.30 -3.69 -2.69
C ALA A 74 16.48 -5.01 -1.92
N GLY A 75 16.00 -6.13 -2.49
CA GLY A 75 16.23 -7.47 -1.94
C GLY A 75 17.71 -7.83 -1.88
N ILE A 76 18.46 -7.59 -2.97
CA ILE A 76 19.91 -7.84 -3.03
C ILE A 76 20.66 -6.98 -2.00
N ILE A 77 20.30 -5.71 -1.84
CA ILE A 77 20.89 -4.82 -0.83
C ILE A 77 20.60 -5.36 0.58
N LEU A 78 19.35 -5.78 0.84
CA LEU A 78 18.96 -6.33 2.14
C LEU A 78 19.76 -7.59 2.48
N ASP A 79 19.98 -8.49 1.53
CA ASP A 79 20.70 -9.73 1.76
C ASP A 79 22.19 -9.50 1.94
N LYS A 80 22.82 -8.60 1.18
CA LYS A 80 24.25 -8.34 1.25
C LYS A 80 24.66 -7.36 2.35
N MET A 81 23.85 -6.37 2.64
CA MET A 81 24.20 -5.27 3.56
C MET A 81 23.45 -5.34 4.90
N GLY A 82 22.49 -6.26 5.02
CA GLY A 82 21.75 -6.52 6.23
C GLY A 82 20.68 -5.49 6.57
N ILE A 83 19.89 -5.82 7.60
CA ILE A 83 18.69 -5.05 8.00
C ILE A 83 18.99 -3.63 8.49
N ARG A 84 20.16 -3.40 9.10
CA ARG A 84 20.52 -2.07 9.63
C ARG A 84 20.79 -1.06 8.52
N PHE A 85 21.67 -1.42 7.59
CA PHE A 85 22.01 -0.54 6.48
C PHE A 85 20.78 -0.29 5.60
N THR A 86 20.10 -1.37 5.22
CA THR A 86 18.94 -1.30 4.33
C THR A 86 17.81 -0.49 4.95
N GLY A 87 17.57 -0.64 6.26
CA GLY A 87 16.53 0.12 6.94
C GLY A 87 16.85 1.61 7.11
N ILE A 88 18.10 1.97 7.36
CA ILE A 88 18.52 3.38 7.38
C ILE A 88 18.42 3.96 5.96
N LEU A 89 18.86 3.23 4.93
CA LEU A 89 18.78 3.66 3.54
C LEU A 89 17.31 3.86 3.13
N SER A 90 16.43 2.88 3.43
CA SER A 90 15.01 2.93 3.06
C SER A 90 14.30 4.12 3.71
N THR A 91 14.47 4.31 5.01
CA THR A 91 13.86 5.45 5.73
C THR A 91 14.45 6.80 5.33
N SER A 92 15.73 6.83 4.92
CA SER A 92 16.36 8.04 4.34
C SER A 92 15.78 8.37 2.97
N LEU A 93 15.54 7.37 2.11
CA LEU A 93 14.89 7.56 0.81
C LEU A 93 13.44 8.04 0.99
N MET A 94 12.70 7.46 1.95
CA MET A 94 11.35 7.92 2.27
C MET A 94 11.34 9.39 2.69
N PHE A 95 12.24 9.79 3.59
CA PHE A 95 12.35 11.17 4.05
C PHE A 95 12.79 12.13 2.95
N ALA A 96 13.80 11.77 2.15
CA ALA A 96 14.28 12.59 1.03
C ALA A 96 13.20 12.78 -0.04
N GLY A 97 12.49 11.71 -0.41
CA GLY A 97 11.37 11.77 -1.34
C GLY A 97 10.23 12.65 -0.82
N ALA A 98 9.96 12.57 0.48
CA ALA A 98 8.97 13.42 1.14
C ALA A 98 9.35 14.89 1.15
N LEU A 99 10.62 15.22 1.39
CA LEU A 99 11.14 16.60 1.30
C LEU A 99 10.97 17.17 -0.11
N ILE A 100 11.31 16.40 -1.14
CA ILE A 100 11.12 16.82 -2.54
C ILE A 100 9.65 17.08 -2.83
N LYS A 101 8.76 16.18 -2.42
CA LYS A 101 7.31 16.36 -2.61
C LYS A 101 6.76 17.54 -1.83
N PHE A 102 7.20 17.74 -0.58
CA PHE A 102 6.80 18.89 0.23
C PHE A 102 7.24 20.21 -0.43
N TYR A 103 8.49 20.30 -0.88
CA TYR A 103 9.00 21.47 -1.58
C TYR A 103 8.18 21.73 -2.85
N ALA A 104 7.88 20.70 -3.64
CA ALA A 104 7.11 20.83 -4.89
C ALA A 104 5.72 21.44 -4.73
N VAL A 105 5.07 21.23 -3.60
CA VAL A 105 3.71 21.75 -3.33
C VAL A 105 3.71 23.00 -2.45
N SER A 106 4.87 23.40 -1.92
CA SER A 106 5.02 24.57 -1.05
C SER A 106 5.05 25.88 -1.83
N ASP A 107 4.78 27.00 -1.13
CA ASP A 107 4.89 28.35 -1.69
C ASP A 107 6.34 28.72 -2.06
N TRP A 108 7.34 28.07 -1.48
CA TRP A 108 8.75 28.28 -1.83
C TRP A 108 9.09 27.83 -3.25
N PHE A 109 8.36 26.85 -3.78
CA PHE A 109 8.51 26.41 -5.17
C PHE A 109 7.72 27.29 -6.12
N THR A 110 6.53 27.72 -5.72
CA THR A 110 5.62 28.53 -6.55
C THR A 110 6.23 29.89 -6.88
N GLY A 111 6.30 30.23 -8.16
CA GLY A 111 6.92 31.47 -8.66
C GLY A 111 8.45 31.46 -8.71
N SER A 112 9.10 30.32 -8.35
CA SER A 112 10.57 30.21 -8.41
C SER A 112 11.09 30.07 -9.84
N ALA A 113 12.35 30.44 -10.06
CA ALA A 113 13.04 30.20 -11.34
C ALA A 113 13.11 28.71 -11.68
N PHE A 114 13.16 27.85 -10.65
CA PHE A 114 13.15 26.40 -10.83
C PHE A 114 11.81 25.89 -11.32
N GLU A 115 10.70 26.43 -10.82
CA GLU A 115 9.36 26.13 -11.35
C GLU A 115 9.25 26.52 -12.83
N ALA A 116 9.69 27.74 -13.18
CA ALA A 116 9.68 28.21 -14.56
C ALA A 116 10.51 27.32 -15.51
N TRP A 117 11.72 26.93 -15.08
CA TRP A 117 12.56 26.01 -15.83
C TRP A 117 11.89 24.65 -15.99
N LEU A 118 11.37 24.06 -14.92
CA LEU A 118 10.72 22.76 -14.95
C LEU A 118 9.40 22.80 -15.76
N GLY A 119 8.73 23.94 -15.80
CA GLY A 119 7.53 24.20 -16.60
C GLY A 119 7.78 24.32 -18.10
N SER A 120 9.01 24.65 -18.53
CA SER A 120 9.35 24.90 -19.92
C SER A 120 9.33 23.66 -20.83
N TRP A 121 9.44 22.48 -20.27
CA TRP A 121 9.37 21.20 -20.97
C TRP A 121 8.24 20.33 -20.44
N TRP A 122 7.68 19.41 -21.28
CA TRP A 122 6.52 18.58 -20.96
C TRP A 122 5.35 19.41 -20.37
N THR A 123 4.89 20.39 -21.14
CA THR A 123 3.92 21.40 -20.72
C THR A 123 2.54 20.86 -20.35
N SER A 124 2.21 19.63 -20.72
CA SER A 124 0.94 18.97 -20.33
C SER A 124 0.86 18.59 -18.86
N MET A 125 1.96 18.70 -18.11
CA MET A 125 2.03 18.39 -16.68
C MET A 125 2.58 19.61 -15.91
N PRO A 126 1.89 20.10 -14.87
CA PRO A 126 2.38 21.19 -14.03
C PRO A 126 3.77 20.91 -13.44
N ALA A 127 4.61 21.93 -13.29
CA ALA A 127 5.95 21.79 -12.73
C ALA A 127 5.92 21.18 -11.30
N SER A 128 4.96 21.63 -10.48
CA SER A 128 4.75 21.06 -9.13
C SER A 128 4.45 19.55 -9.17
N ALA A 129 3.65 19.09 -10.13
CA ALA A 129 3.32 17.69 -10.28
C ALA A 129 4.54 16.86 -10.73
N LYS A 130 5.37 17.39 -11.64
CA LYS A 130 6.63 16.72 -12.07
C LYS A 130 7.56 16.49 -10.90
N LEU A 131 7.82 17.55 -10.13
CA LEU A 131 8.73 17.48 -8.99
C LEU A 131 8.16 16.62 -7.85
N ALA A 132 6.85 16.74 -7.58
CA ALA A 132 6.18 15.86 -6.60
C ALA A 132 6.23 14.39 -7.01
N SER A 133 6.08 14.09 -8.31
CA SER A 133 6.21 12.73 -8.85
C SER A 133 7.63 12.18 -8.67
N LEU A 134 8.67 12.99 -8.89
CA LEU A 134 10.04 12.60 -8.62
C LEU A 134 10.23 12.28 -7.13
N GLY A 135 9.75 13.15 -6.24
CA GLY A 135 9.78 12.89 -4.80
C GLY A 135 9.05 11.61 -4.41
N PHE A 136 7.90 11.36 -5.04
CA PHE A 136 7.10 10.18 -4.76
C PHE A 136 7.72 8.88 -5.31
N MET A 137 8.45 8.95 -6.43
CA MET A 137 9.28 7.82 -6.92
C MET A 137 10.38 7.45 -5.92
N VAL A 138 11.12 8.43 -5.42
CA VAL A 138 12.19 8.21 -4.42
C VAL A 138 11.61 7.66 -3.12
N PHE A 139 10.50 8.24 -2.66
CA PHE A 139 9.76 7.74 -1.50
C PHE A 139 9.31 6.29 -1.69
N GLY A 140 8.70 5.95 -2.83
CA GLY A 140 8.19 4.61 -3.14
C GLY A 140 9.29 3.54 -3.11
N CYS A 141 10.49 3.85 -3.62
CA CYS A 141 11.65 2.96 -3.47
C CYS A 141 11.97 2.69 -2.00
N GLY A 142 12.01 3.74 -1.18
CA GLY A 142 12.24 3.62 0.26
C GLY A 142 11.15 2.82 0.96
N CYS A 143 9.88 3.05 0.62
CA CYS A 143 8.72 2.42 1.24
C CYS A 143 8.69 0.90 1.01
N GLU A 144 8.88 0.44 -0.23
CA GLU A 144 8.92 -0.99 -0.56
C GLU A 144 10.14 -1.69 0.07
N MET A 145 11.31 -1.03 0.05
CA MET A 145 12.51 -1.52 0.72
C MET A 145 12.30 -1.60 2.25
N ALA A 146 11.62 -0.63 2.86
CA ALA A 146 11.32 -0.63 4.29
C ALA A 146 10.41 -1.80 4.68
N GLY A 147 9.38 -2.11 3.90
CA GLY A 147 8.46 -3.22 4.17
C GLY A 147 9.18 -4.56 4.26
N THR A 148 10.04 -4.87 3.31
CA THR A 148 10.84 -6.11 3.31
C THR A 148 11.84 -6.14 4.47
N THR A 149 12.50 -5.00 4.76
CA THR A 149 13.47 -4.88 5.85
C THR A 149 12.83 -5.05 7.22
N VAL A 150 11.66 -4.44 7.45
CA VAL A 150 10.90 -4.55 8.70
C VAL A 150 10.47 -6.00 8.93
N SER A 151 9.97 -6.68 7.91
CA SER A 151 9.59 -8.10 7.99
C SER A 151 10.79 -8.98 8.40
N LYS A 152 11.96 -8.77 7.78
CA LYS A 152 13.20 -9.51 8.12
C LYS A 152 13.70 -9.18 9.53
N ALA A 153 13.59 -7.92 9.96
CA ALA A 153 13.95 -7.50 11.32
C ALA A 153 13.04 -8.14 12.37
N LEU A 154 11.72 -8.20 12.13
CA LEU A 154 10.77 -8.88 13.03
C LEU A 154 11.05 -10.38 13.09
N ALA A 155 11.30 -11.04 11.96
CA ALA A 155 11.66 -12.44 11.92
C ALA A 155 12.92 -12.73 12.78
N LYS A 156 13.94 -11.88 12.71
CA LYS A 156 15.17 -11.99 13.52
C LYS A 156 14.89 -11.82 15.03
N TRP A 157 14.17 -10.76 15.42
CA TRP A 157 13.98 -10.41 16.82
C TRP A 157 12.95 -11.27 17.54
N PHE A 158 12.00 -11.86 16.81
CA PHE A 158 10.93 -12.72 17.34
C PHE A 158 11.11 -14.20 17.00
N LYS A 159 12.28 -14.61 16.48
CA LYS A 159 12.59 -16.03 16.19
C LYS A 159 12.38 -16.89 17.45
N GLY A 160 11.53 -17.92 17.34
CA GLY A 160 11.18 -18.80 18.47
C GLY A 160 10.30 -18.13 19.56
N LYS A 161 9.68 -17.01 19.26
CA LYS A 161 8.80 -16.23 20.15
C LYS A 161 7.49 -15.89 19.41
N GLU A 162 6.80 -14.80 19.80
CA GLU A 162 5.49 -14.41 19.27
C GLU A 162 5.58 -13.75 17.88
N MET A 163 6.27 -14.37 16.92
CA MET A 163 6.57 -13.78 15.60
C MET A 163 5.31 -13.44 14.78
N ALA A 164 4.34 -14.36 14.72
CA ALA A 164 3.10 -14.12 13.98
C ALA A 164 2.29 -12.98 14.58
N LEU A 165 2.24 -12.87 15.91
CA LEU A 165 1.60 -11.76 16.60
C LEU A 165 2.31 -10.43 16.32
N ALA A 166 3.64 -10.42 16.33
CA ALA A 166 4.44 -9.23 16.07
C ALA A 166 4.23 -8.71 14.64
N MET A 167 4.25 -9.59 13.63
CA MET A 167 3.97 -9.25 12.24
C MET A 167 2.53 -8.75 12.05
N GLY A 168 1.56 -9.39 12.73
CA GLY A 168 0.16 -8.96 12.68
C GLY A 168 -0.06 -7.58 13.28
N ILE A 169 0.61 -7.25 14.40
CA ILE A 169 0.55 -5.93 15.04
C ILE A 169 1.22 -4.87 14.16
N GLU A 170 2.35 -5.16 13.55
CA GLU A 170 3.02 -4.24 12.62
C GLU A 170 2.11 -3.86 11.45
N MET A 171 1.50 -4.85 10.80
CA MET A 171 0.54 -4.63 9.72
C MET A 171 -0.69 -3.83 10.18
N ALA A 172 -1.20 -4.09 11.39
CA ALA A 172 -2.32 -3.33 11.95
C ALA A 172 -1.94 -1.87 12.19
N ILE A 173 -0.74 -1.60 12.75
CA ILE A 173 -0.22 -0.25 12.96
C ILE A 173 -0.11 0.51 11.61
N ALA A 174 0.39 -0.12 10.57
CA ALA A 174 0.44 0.45 9.23
C ALA A 174 -0.96 0.85 8.71
N ARG A 175 -1.97 0.00 8.89
CA ARG A 175 -3.37 0.30 8.50
C ARG A 175 -3.98 1.44 9.32
N VAL A 176 -3.63 1.54 10.61
CA VAL A 176 -4.02 2.69 11.45
C VAL A 176 -3.39 3.98 10.93
N GLY A 177 -2.20 3.95 10.32
CA GLY A 177 -1.60 5.09 9.62
C GLY A 177 -2.47 5.63 8.49
N VAL A 178 -3.01 4.74 7.66
CA VAL A 178 -3.95 5.13 6.58
C VAL A 178 -5.23 5.73 7.18
N PHE A 179 -5.82 5.11 8.21
CA PHE A 179 -6.98 5.67 8.90
C PHE A 179 -6.70 7.06 9.45
N ALA A 180 -5.54 7.25 10.08
CA ALA A 180 -5.15 8.53 10.68
C ALA A 180 -5.04 9.62 9.61
N ILE A 181 -4.41 9.36 8.47
CA ILE A 181 -4.21 10.40 7.45
C ILE A 181 -5.53 10.79 6.78
N PHE A 182 -6.43 9.85 6.52
CA PHE A 182 -7.78 10.18 6.03
C PHE A 182 -8.59 10.99 7.06
N SER A 183 -8.30 10.84 8.35
CA SER A 183 -8.92 11.63 9.41
C SER A 183 -8.34 13.03 9.53
N ILE A 184 -7.03 13.19 9.34
CA ILE A 184 -6.28 14.39 9.76
C ILE A 184 -5.97 15.32 8.56
N SER A 185 -5.67 14.76 7.38
CA SER A 185 -5.22 15.55 6.23
C SER A 185 -6.22 16.64 5.80
N PRO A 186 -7.54 16.35 5.64
CA PRO A 186 -8.50 17.39 5.26
C PRO A 186 -8.63 18.49 6.32
N ILE A 187 -8.59 18.12 7.61
CA ILE A 187 -8.69 19.08 8.72
C ILE A 187 -7.48 20.03 8.71
N ILE A 188 -6.28 19.48 8.51
CA ILE A 188 -5.05 20.28 8.46
C ILE A 188 -5.06 21.20 7.25
N ALA A 189 -5.38 20.67 6.06
CA ALA A 189 -5.45 21.45 4.83
C ALA A 189 -6.50 22.56 4.93
N GLY A 190 -7.69 22.26 5.46
CA GLY A 190 -8.75 23.24 5.64
C GLY A 190 -8.40 24.34 6.66
N LYS A 191 -7.77 23.99 7.80
CA LYS A 191 -7.38 24.98 8.82
C LYS A 191 -6.21 25.86 8.42
N LEU A 192 -5.24 25.33 7.69
CA LEU A 192 -4.03 26.05 7.30
C LEU A 192 -4.12 26.64 5.89
N GLY A 193 -5.19 26.31 5.15
CA GLY A 193 -5.50 26.87 3.83
C GLY A 193 -4.53 26.42 2.72
N THR A 194 -3.79 25.34 2.91
CA THR A 194 -2.84 24.83 1.91
C THR A 194 -2.66 23.32 1.97
N ILE A 195 -2.51 22.68 0.81
CA ILE A 195 -2.18 21.27 0.71
C ILE A 195 -0.74 20.94 1.18
N ALA A 196 0.14 21.93 1.21
CA ALA A 196 1.52 21.74 1.67
C ALA A 196 1.58 21.39 3.17
N ALA A 197 0.65 21.86 3.97
CA ALA A 197 0.65 21.67 5.40
C ALA A 197 0.57 20.18 5.83
N PRO A 198 -0.41 19.36 5.41
CA PRO A 198 -0.44 17.94 5.75
C PRO A 198 0.77 17.19 5.18
N VAL A 199 1.27 17.55 3.99
CA VAL A 199 2.47 16.93 3.41
C VAL A 199 3.70 17.25 4.27
N GLY A 200 3.86 18.49 4.73
CA GLY A 200 4.96 18.92 5.59
C GLY A 200 4.95 18.21 6.95
N ILE A 201 3.78 18.08 7.58
CA ILE A 201 3.63 17.34 8.85
C ILE A 201 4.02 15.87 8.66
N CYS A 202 3.53 15.20 7.61
CA CYS A 202 3.93 13.82 7.33
C CYS A 202 5.43 13.71 7.02
N THR A 203 6.04 14.70 6.39
CA THR A 203 7.49 14.75 6.16
C THR A 203 8.26 14.81 7.49
N CYS A 204 7.81 15.63 8.45
CA CYS A 204 8.39 15.64 9.80
C CYS A 204 8.22 14.30 10.54
N LEU A 205 7.07 13.64 10.37
CA LEU A 205 6.84 12.31 10.95
C LEU A 205 7.76 11.25 10.34
N LEU A 206 8.06 11.33 9.04
CA LEU A 206 9.05 10.44 8.39
C LEU A 206 10.46 10.67 8.91
N LEU A 207 10.84 11.90 9.26
CA LEU A 207 12.11 12.16 9.97
C LEU A 207 12.15 11.44 11.33
N ILE A 208 11.04 11.45 12.07
CA ILE A 208 10.93 10.68 13.32
C ILE A 208 11.06 9.17 13.02
N GLY A 209 10.46 8.67 11.94
CA GLY A 209 10.62 7.28 11.49
C GLY A 209 12.09 6.91 11.21
N LEU A 210 12.84 7.79 10.55
CA LEU A 210 14.28 7.63 10.33
C LEU A 210 15.06 7.58 11.66
N ILE A 211 14.76 8.49 12.59
CA ILE A 211 15.39 8.50 13.93
C ILE A 211 15.08 7.20 14.67
N ASN A 212 13.83 6.73 14.64
CA ASN A 212 13.45 5.46 15.25
C ASN A 212 14.25 4.29 14.67
N PHE A 213 14.48 4.28 13.34
CA PHE A 213 15.26 3.23 12.71
C PHE A 213 16.76 3.30 13.07
N LEU A 214 17.32 4.50 13.27
CA LEU A 214 18.67 4.67 13.81
C LEU A 214 18.77 4.11 15.24
N VAL A 215 17.77 4.37 16.09
CA VAL A 215 17.71 3.81 17.46
C VAL A 215 17.61 2.27 17.40
N PHE A 216 16.73 1.74 16.55
CA PHE A 216 16.65 0.30 16.29
C PHE A 216 18.01 -0.29 15.90
N SER A 217 18.73 0.35 14.98
CA SER A 217 20.04 -0.12 14.49
C SER A 217 21.07 -0.23 15.63
N VAL A 218 21.02 0.68 16.62
CA VAL A 218 21.88 0.58 17.82
C VAL A 218 21.50 -0.62 18.69
N MET A 219 20.20 -0.87 18.86
CA MET A 219 19.71 -2.03 19.63
C MET A 219 20.07 -3.34 18.93
N ASP A 220 19.88 -3.40 17.61
CA ASP A 220 20.19 -4.58 16.80
C ASP A 220 21.70 -4.90 16.80
N ARG A 221 22.56 -3.87 16.75
CA ARG A 221 24.02 -4.06 16.88
C ARG A 221 24.39 -4.70 18.22
N LYS A 222 23.73 -4.30 19.33
CA LYS A 222 23.95 -4.91 20.65
C LYS A 222 23.48 -6.37 20.66
N PHE A 223 22.37 -6.68 19.99
CA PHE A 223 21.86 -8.02 19.88
C PHE A 223 22.82 -8.93 19.10
N ASP A 224 23.36 -8.49 17.95
CA ASP A 224 24.36 -9.26 17.20
C ASP A 224 25.64 -9.49 17.98
N ALA A 225 26.13 -8.48 18.72
CA ALA A 225 27.30 -8.64 19.57
C ALA A 225 27.08 -9.74 20.64
N GLN A 226 25.87 -9.87 21.19
CA GLN A 226 25.52 -10.92 22.13
C GLN A 226 25.46 -12.31 21.47
N LEU A 227 24.91 -12.41 20.25
CA LEU A 227 24.87 -13.66 19.48
C LEU A 227 26.27 -14.15 19.16
N ILE A 228 27.15 -13.26 18.65
CA ILE A 228 28.54 -13.58 18.34
C ILE A 228 29.29 -14.03 19.59
N ALA A 229 29.13 -13.32 20.70
CA ALA A 229 29.76 -13.69 21.98
C ALA A 229 29.30 -15.05 22.51
N ALA A 230 28.08 -15.47 22.15
CA ALA A 230 27.52 -16.78 22.50
C ALA A 230 27.89 -17.90 21.52
N GLY A 231 28.63 -17.60 20.44
CA GLY A 231 28.97 -18.56 19.37
C GLY A 231 27.79 -18.92 18.46
N GLU A 232 26.71 -18.13 18.48
CA GLU A 232 25.54 -18.32 17.60
C GLU A 232 25.73 -17.54 16.28
N LYS A 233 25.26 -18.13 15.15
CA LYS A 233 25.25 -17.44 13.86
C LYS A 233 24.27 -16.27 13.89
N THR A 234 24.67 -15.13 13.35
CA THR A 234 23.72 -14.04 13.11
C THR A 234 22.79 -14.39 11.93
N ALA A 235 21.55 -13.94 11.96
CA ALA A 235 20.54 -14.24 10.93
C ALA A 235 20.90 -13.73 9.51
N GLU A 236 21.98 -12.94 9.38
CA GLU A 236 22.52 -12.45 8.12
C GLU A 236 23.34 -13.49 7.34
N SER A 237 23.56 -14.68 7.90
CA SER A 237 24.48 -15.69 7.36
C SER A 237 23.80 -16.97 6.86
N ASP A 238 22.47 -16.96 6.62
CA ASP A 238 21.79 -18.16 6.09
C ASP A 238 21.69 -18.04 4.54
N PRO A 239 22.56 -18.79 3.78
CA PRO A 239 22.59 -18.70 2.32
C PRO A 239 21.36 -19.35 1.65
N GLU A 240 20.50 -20.02 2.41
CA GLU A 240 19.33 -20.73 1.86
C GLU A 240 18.15 -19.78 1.54
N ASP A 241 18.11 -18.59 2.15
CA ASP A 241 17.09 -17.57 1.94
C ASP A 241 17.45 -16.52 0.88
N GLU A 242 18.62 -16.63 0.22
CA GLU A 242 19.06 -15.67 -0.79
C GLU A 242 18.28 -15.83 -2.10
N PHE A 243 17.82 -14.69 -2.66
CA PHE A 243 17.25 -14.63 -4.01
C PHE A 243 18.25 -15.16 -5.04
N LYS A 244 17.90 -16.27 -5.74
CA LYS A 244 18.71 -16.86 -6.81
C LYS A 244 18.03 -16.66 -8.15
N ILE A 245 18.71 -15.98 -9.07
CA ILE A 245 18.21 -15.78 -10.45
C ILE A 245 17.93 -17.12 -11.14
N ALA A 246 18.68 -18.18 -10.82
CA ALA A 246 18.47 -19.52 -11.35
C ALA A 246 17.09 -20.12 -10.97
N ASP A 247 16.51 -19.72 -9.85
CA ASP A 247 15.22 -20.23 -9.39
C ASP A 247 14.03 -19.57 -10.13
N LEU A 248 14.25 -18.40 -10.75
CA LEU A 248 13.25 -17.72 -11.56
C LEU A 248 12.71 -18.63 -12.70
N GLY A 249 13.56 -19.41 -13.34
CA GLY A 249 13.15 -20.32 -14.41
C GLY A 249 12.11 -21.34 -13.95
N LYS A 250 12.24 -21.90 -12.75
CA LYS A 250 11.31 -22.86 -12.17
C LYS A 250 9.98 -22.21 -11.81
N ILE A 251 10.03 -21.01 -11.19
CA ILE A 251 8.85 -20.25 -10.79
C ILE A 251 8.05 -19.84 -12.03
N LEU A 252 8.74 -19.26 -13.03
CA LEU A 252 8.13 -18.78 -14.27
C LEU A 252 7.49 -19.90 -15.11
N SER A 253 7.95 -21.15 -14.97
CA SER A 253 7.34 -22.31 -15.63
C SER A 253 6.10 -22.85 -14.91
N SER A 254 5.84 -22.43 -13.67
CA SER A 254 4.66 -22.87 -12.90
C SER A 254 3.39 -22.16 -13.35
N ARG A 255 2.42 -22.93 -13.84
CA ARG A 255 1.10 -22.43 -14.22
C ARG A 255 0.31 -21.87 -13.03
N SER A 256 0.32 -22.61 -11.91
CA SER A 256 -0.37 -22.22 -10.68
C SER A 256 0.17 -20.92 -10.12
N PHE A 257 1.50 -20.68 -10.22
CA PHE A 257 2.13 -19.42 -9.84
C PHE A 257 1.56 -18.23 -10.62
N TRP A 258 1.48 -18.34 -11.95
CA TRP A 258 0.96 -17.24 -12.78
C TRP A 258 -0.52 -16.95 -12.52
N VAL A 259 -1.31 -17.97 -12.20
CA VAL A 259 -2.73 -17.78 -11.85
C VAL A 259 -2.85 -17.00 -10.55
N VAL A 260 -2.04 -17.31 -9.53
CA VAL A 260 -2.03 -16.57 -8.25
C VAL A 260 -1.47 -15.16 -8.43
N ALA A 261 -0.39 -14.99 -9.20
CA ALA A 261 0.17 -13.67 -9.50
C ALA A 261 -0.81 -12.78 -10.29
N LEU A 262 -1.50 -13.34 -11.28
CA LEU A 262 -2.54 -12.64 -12.05
C LEU A 262 -3.73 -12.24 -11.15
N LEU A 263 -4.17 -13.13 -10.27
CA LEU A 263 -5.22 -12.82 -9.32
C LEU A 263 -4.79 -11.68 -8.38
N CYS A 264 -3.53 -11.71 -7.91
CA CYS A 264 -2.96 -10.66 -7.07
C CYS A 264 -3.02 -9.30 -7.79
N VAL A 265 -2.45 -9.18 -9.00
CA VAL A 265 -2.41 -7.90 -9.71
C VAL A 265 -3.80 -7.38 -10.04
N LEU A 266 -4.73 -8.22 -10.48
CA LEU A 266 -6.09 -7.81 -10.80
C LEU A 266 -6.84 -7.27 -9.58
N TYR A 267 -6.72 -7.97 -8.46
CA TYR A 267 -7.40 -7.60 -7.24
C TYR A 267 -6.83 -6.33 -6.61
N TYR A 268 -5.51 -6.27 -6.47
CA TYR A 268 -4.83 -5.11 -5.89
C TYR A 268 -4.99 -3.86 -6.78
N SER A 269 -5.07 -4.03 -8.11
CA SER A 269 -5.36 -2.94 -9.07
C SER A 269 -6.76 -2.35 -8.92
N ALA A 270 -7.73 -3.11 -8.40
CA ALA A 270 -9.07 -2.59 -8.13
C ALA A 270 -9.19 -1.90 -6.74
N ILE A 271 -8.26 -2.14 -5.84
CA ILE A 271 -8.33 -1.65 -4.46
C ILE A 271 -7.45 -0.41 -4.25
N PHE A 272 -6.14 -0.51 -4.45
CA PHE A 272 -5.23 0.58 -4.10
C PHE A 272 -5.37 1.82 -4.99
N PRO A 273 -5.50 1.68 -6.34
CA PRO A 273 -5.84 2.83 -7.17
C PRO A 273 -7.18 3.47 -6.80
N PHE A 274 -8.20 2.67 -6.46
CA PHE A 274 -9.46 3.20 -5.95
C PHE A 274 -9.29 4.00 -4.66
N GLN A 275 -8.41 3.57 -3.74
CA GLN A 275 -8.10 4.31 -2.50
C GLN A 275 -7.60 5.74 -2.78
N ARG A 276 -6.87 5.96 -3.90
CA ARG A 276 -6.38 7.28 -4.30
C ARG A 276 -7.49 8.26 -4.69
N TYR A 277 -8.60 7.75 -5.22
CA TYR A 277 -9.72 8.54 -5.73
C TYR A 277 -10.96 8.48 -4.83
N GLY A 278 -10.99 7.57 -3.86
CA GLY A 278 -12.20 7.21 -3.13
C GLY A 278 -12.85 8.36 -2.36
N ALA A 279 -12.07 9.23 -1.72
CA ALA A 279 -12.63 10.39 -1.01
C ALA A 279 -13.24 11.41 -2.00
N ASN A 280 -12.57 11.70 -3.12
CA ASN A 280 -13.12 12.59 -4.15
C ASN A 280 -14.35 11.98 -4.84
N MET A 281 -14.34 10.68 -5.10
CA MET A 281 -15.50 9.95 -5.59
C MET A 281 -16.71 10.11 -4.64
N LEU A 282 -16.50 9.97 -3.33
CA LEU A 282 -17.57 10.17 -2.35
C LEU A 282 -18.07 11.61 -2.34
N GLN A 283 -17.19 12.62 -2.46
CA GLN A 283 -17.61 14.01 -2.58
C GLN A 283 -18.53 14.22 -3.79
N CYS A 284 -18.14 13.70 -4.95
CA CYS A 284 -18.92 13.84 -6.18
C CYS A 284 -20.26 13.08 -6.12
N ASN A 285 -20.25 11.83 -5.62
CA ASN A 285 -21.42 10.96 -5.60
C ASN A 285 -22.42 11.25 -4.46
N LEU A 286 -22.01 12.03 -3.45
CA LEU A 286 -22.83 12.46 -2.32
C LEU A 286 -23.19 13.95 -2.39
N ASN A 287 -23.42 14.48 -3.59
CA ASN A 287 -23.87 15.86 -3.83
C ASN A 287 -22.91 16.94 -3.29
N GLY A 288 -21.61 16.72 -3.34
CA GLY A 288 -20.61 17.70 -2.98
C GLY A 288 -20.41 17.90 -1.48
N ILE A 289 -20.48 16.81 -0.71
CA ILE A 289 -20.16 16.86 0.73
C ILE A 289 -18.74 17.37 0.96
N ALA A 290 -18.50 17.94 2.16
CA ALA A 290 -17.19 18.46 2.53
C ALA A 290 -16.08 17.39 2.47
N PRO A 291 -14.82 17.76 2.18
CA PRO A 291 -13.70 16.81 2.14
C PRO A 291 -13.55 16.00 3.43
N GLU A 292 -13.77 16.63 4.59
CA GLU A 292 -13.72 15.99 5.90
C GLU A 292 -14.80 14.90 6.03
N ALA A 293 -16.03 15.19 5.56
CA ALA A 293 -17.14 14.24 5.63
C ALA A 293 -16.89 13.03 4.74
N ALA A 294 -16.45 13.23 3.50
CA ALA A 294 -16.09 12.16 2.58
C ALA A 294 -14.95 11.29 3.13
N SER A 295 -13.93 11.92 3.68
CA SER A 295 -12.79 11.22 4.28
C SER A 295 -13.18 10.47 5.55
N ASN A 296 -14.09 11.00 6.35
CA ASN A 296 -14.64 10.33 7.53
C ASN A 296 -15.41 9.05 7.18
N ILE A 297 -16.04 9.00 6.01
CA ILE A 297 -16.63 7.77 5.48
C ILE A 297 -15.52 6.81 5.02
N PHE A 298 -14.59 7.30 4.18
CA PHE A 298 -13.59 6.45 3.53
C PHE A 298 -12.58 5.82 4.49
N ARG A 299 -12.22 6.50 5.59
CA ARG A 299 -11.23 6.01 6.57
C ARG A 299 -11.56 4.63 7.16
N TRP A 300 -12.81 4.21 7.16
CA TRP A 300 -13.24 2.91 7.68
C TRP A 300 -12.81 1.73 6.80
N PHE A 301 -12.47 1.97 5.54
CA PHE A 301 -11.98 0.94 4.64
C PHE A 301 -10.73 0.19 5.17
N PRO A 302 -9.61 0.86 5.51
CA PRO A 302 -8.41 0.15 5.99
C PRO A 302 -8.60 -0.49 7.37
N ILE A 303 -9.41 0.12 8.22
CA ILE A 303 -9.67 -0.40 9.57
C ILE A 303 -10.55 -1.65 9.52
N GLY A 304 -11.59 -1.66 8.68
CA GLY A 304 -12.41 -2.86 8.46
C GLY A 304 -11.55 -4.06 8.07
N ALA A 305 -10.61 -3.86 7.13
CA ALA A 305 -9.67 -4.90 6.73
C ALA A 305 -8.75 -5.35 7.89
N ALA A 306 -8.18 -4.41 8.65
CA ALA A 306 -7.26 -4.72 9.74
C ALA A 306 -7.89 -5.58 10.84
N PHE A 307 -9.14 -5.27 11.21
CA PHE A 307 -9.86 -6.04 12.24
C PHE A 307 -10.32 -7.42 11.77
N ILE A 308 -10.74 -7.55 10.52
CA ILE A 308 -11.34 -8.79 10.01
C ILE A 308 -10.29 -9.80 9.57
N THR A 309 -9.13 -9.37 9.07
CA THR A 309 -8.08 -10.26 8.56
C THR A 309 -7.63 -11.34 9.56
N PRO A 310 -7.40 -11.08 10.87
CA PRO A 310 -7.03 -12.12 11.81
C PRO A 310 -8.10 -13.21 11.99
N PHE A 311 -9.38 -12.82 11.99
CA PHE A 311 -10.49 -13.79 12.10
C PHE A 311 -10.60 -14.68 10.86
N LEU A 312 -10.36 -14.10 9.68
CA LEU A 312 -10.34 -14.84 8.42
C LEU A 312 -9.14 -15.78 8.35
N GLY A 313 -7.96 -15.36 8.81
CA GLY A 313 -6.79 -16.21 8.96
C GLY A 313 -7.06 -17.40 9.86
N ALA A 314 -7.61 -17.18 11.06
CA ALA A 314 -7.99 -18.24 11.98
C ALA A 314 -9.07 -19.19 11.41
N PHE A 315 -9.99 -18.66 10.59
CA PHE A 315 -10.95 -19.50 9.89
C PHE A 315 -10.28 -20.40 8.85
N LEU A 316 -9.35 -19.85 8.04
CA LEU A 316 -8.59 -20.61 7.05
C LEU A 316 -7.72 -21.69 7.69
N ASP A 317 -7.08 -21.37 8.80
CA ASP A 317 -6.24 -22.32 9.54
C ASP A 317 -7.04 -23.53 9.99
N LYS A 318 -8.28 -23.33 10.44
CA LYS A 318 -9.14 -24.41 10.99
C LYS A 318 -10.04 -25.09 9.95
N LYS A 319 -10.53 -24.37 8.97
CA LYS A 319 -11.55 -24.83 8.02
C LYS A 319 -11.05 -24.93 6.57
N GLY A 320 -9.96 -24.27 6.24
CA GLY A 320 -9.51 -24.13 4.88
C GLY A 320 -10.43 -23.20 4.06
N LYS A 321 -10.72 -23.57 2.81
CA LYS A 321 -11.56 -22.82 1.88
C LYS A 321 -10.89 -21.57 1.28
N GLY A 322 -9.56 -21.62 1.10
CA GLY A 322 -8.78 -20.48 0.58
C GLY A 322 -9.25 -20.03 -0.82
N ALA A 323 -9.33 -20.93 -1.79
CA ALA A 323 -9.80 -20.61 -3.13
C ALA A 323 -11.26 -20.09 -3.12
N THR A 324 -12.10 -20.62 -2.25
CA THR A 324 -13.49 -20.14 -2.05
C THR A 324 -13.51 -18.71 -1.53
N MET A 325 -12.64 -18.34 -0.57
CA MET A 325 -12.54 -16.97 -0.04
C MET A 325 -12.11 -15.98 -1.12
N LEU A 326 -11.18 -16.34 -2.00
CA LEU A 326 -10.78 -15.52 -3.14
C LEU A 326 -11.96 -15.21 -4.07
N ILE A 327 -12.83 -16.19 -4.31
CA ILE A 327 -14.07 -16.00 -5.10
C ILE A 327 -15.01 -15.02 -4.42
N TYR A 328 -15.27 -15.18 -3.11
CA TYR A 328 -16.14 -14.25 -2.37
C TYR A 328 -15.55 -12.83 -2.30
N GLY A 329 -14.24 -12.71 -2.11
CA GLY A 329 -13.58 -11.42 -2.15
C GLY A 329 -13.76 -10.70 -3.50
N ALA A 330 -13.52 -11.38 -4.61
CA ALA A 330 -13.72 -10.82 -5.94
C ALA A 330 -15.20 -10.47 -6.22
N PHE A 331 -16.13 -11.30 -5.79
CA PHE A 331 -17.58 -11.04 -5.95
C PHE A 331 -18.02 -9.80 -5.16
N LEU A 332 -17.62 -9.67 -3.91
CA LEU A 332 -17.92 -8.49 -3.09
C LEU A 332 -17.30 -7.22 -3.69
N LEU A 333 -16.09 -7.31 -4.23
CA LEU A 333 -15.42 -6.21 -4.91
C LEU A 333 -16.27 -5.67 -6.07
N ILE A 334 -16.80 -6.56 -6.91
CA ILE A 334 -17.69 -6.18 -8.02
C ILE A 334 -18.92 -5.46 -7.50
N ILE A 335 -19.60 -6.02 -6.49
CA ILE A 335 -20.80 -5.41 -5.91
C ILE A 335 -20.50 -4.01 -5.40
N CYS A 336 -19.43 -3.84 -4.62
CA CYS A 336 -19.08 -2.53 -4.05
C CYS A 336 -18.88 -1.48 -5.15
N HIS A 337 -18.11 -1.79 -6.19
CA HIS A 337 -17.86 -0.84 -7.27
C HIS A 337 -19.12 -0.51 -8.09
N LEU A 338 -20.00 -1.49 -8.30
CA LEU A 338 -21.30 -1.24 -8.97
C LEU A 338 -22.25 -0.40 -8.09
N VAL A 339 -22.25 -0.61 -6.77
CA VAL A 339 -23.02 0.24 -5.84
C VAL A 339 -22.49 1.67 -5.88
N PHE A 340 -21.18 1.88 -5.85
CA PHE A 340 -20.57 3.21 -5.98
C PHE A 340 -20.87 3.85 -7.34
N ALA A 341 -20.93 3.07 -8.43
CA ALA A 341 -21.17 3.57 -9.78
C ALA A 341 -22.61 4.02 -10.02
N PHE A 342 -23.58 3.29 -9.48
CA PHE A 342 -24.99 3.46 -9.83
C PHE A 342 -25.90 3.79 -8.64
N ALA A 343 -25.84 3.02 -7.57
CA ALA A 343 -26.78 3.17 -6.45
C ALA A 343 -26.44 4.39 -5.59
N LEU A 344 -25.16 4.67 -5.35
CA LEU A 344 -24.73 5.76 -4.50
C LEU A 344 -25.09 7.14 -5.09
N PRO A 345 -24.75 7.46 -6.37
CA PRO A 345 -25.14 8.74 -6.94
C PRO A 345 -26.67 8.89 -7.13
N ALA A 346 -27.40 7.79 -7.30
CA ALA A 346 -28.86 7.82 -7.43
C ALA A 346 -29.57 8.10 -6.10
N THR A 347 -28.98 7.68 -4.98
CA THR A 347 -29.60 7.82 -3.63
C THR A 347 -29.05 8.99 -2.83
N GLY A 348 -27.78 9.37 -3.04
CA GLY A 348 -27.07 10.35 -2.22
C GLY A 348 -26.94 9.92 -0.75
N SER A 349 -27.08 8.62 -0.43
CA SER A 349 -27.16 8.11 0.94
C SER A 349 -25.77 7.90 1.56
N GLU A 350 -25.45 8.67 2.58
CA GLU A 350 -24.23 8.45 3.37
C GLU A 350 -24.21 7.09 4.06
N LEU A 351 -25.37 6.60 4.52
CA LEU A 351 -25.48 5.28 5.14
C LEU A 351 -25.09 4.17 4.14
N LEU A 352 -25.54 4.29 2.89
CA LEU A 352 -25.15 3.37 1.82
C LEU A 352 -23.64 3.45 1.55
N ALA A 353 -23.06 4.65 1.57
CA ALA A 353 -21.61 4.86 1.42
C ALA A 353 -20.83 4.16 2.55
N TYR A 354 -21.22 4.37 3.82
CA TYR A 354 -20.59 3.68 4.96
C TYR A 354 -20.69 2.16 4.84
N ALA A 355 -21.89 1.63 4.55
CA ALA A 355 -22.09 0.19 4.41
C ALA A 355 -21.23 -0.39 3.29
N THR A 356 -21.14 0.30 2.14
CA THR A 356 -20.35 -0.17 0.99
C THR A 356 -18.85 -0.08 1.24
N ILE A 357 -18.37 0.97 1.93
CA ILE A 357 -16.94 1.10 2.33
C ILE A 357 -16.55 -0.01 3.30
N VAL A 358 -17.39 -0.33 4.30
CA VAL A 358 -17.13 -1.43 5.23
C VAL A 358 -17.14 -2.77 4.47
N LEU A 359 -18.08 -2.98 3.57
CA LEU A 359 -18.16 -4.18 2.75
C LEU A 359 -16.92 -4.34 1.84
N LEU A 360 -16.43 -3.22 1.28
CA LEU A 360 -15.17 -3.21 0.52
C LEU A 360 -13.97 -3.56 1.40
N GLY A 361 -13.94 -3.10 2.65
CA GLY A 361 -12.92 -3.50 3.64
C GLY A 361 -12.95 -5.00 3.94
N ILE A 362 -14.14 -5.60 4.06
CA ILE A 362 -14.32 -7.05 4.20
C ILE A 362 -13.81 -7.78 2.95
N SER A 363 -14.21 -7.33 1.77
CA SER A 363 -13.71 -7.85 0.50
C SER A 363 -12.17 -7.83 0.47
N PHE A 364 -11.57 -6.70 0.85
CA PHE A 364 -10.11 -6.56 0.89
C PHE A 364 -9.46 -7.49 1.91
N ALA A 365 -10.08 -7.76 3.06
CA ALA A 365 -9.54 -8.69 4.05
C ALA A 365 -9.53 -10.16 3.57
N LEU A 366 -10.56 -10.58 2.82
CA LEU A 366 -10.69 -11.95 2.32
C LEU A 366 -9.53 -12.38 1.41
N VAL A 367 -9.06 -11.48 0.54
CA VAL A 367 -8.08 -11.86 -0.48
C VAL A 367 -6.67 -12.00 0.08
N PRO A 368 -6.07 -11.04 0.79
CA PRO A 368 -4.75 -11.25 1.40
C PRO A 368 -4.72 -12.42 2.37
N ALA A 369 -5.79 -12.62 3.16
CA ALA A 369 -5.88 -13.73 4.10
C ALA A 369 -5.80 -15.11 3.41
N ALA A 370 -6.29 -15.22 2.17
CA ALA A 370 -6.29 -16.46 1.42
C ALA A 370 -5.13 -16.57 0.41
N LEU A 371 -4.77 -15.46 -0.24
CA LEU A 371 -3.78 -15.43 -1.33
C LEU A 371 -2.38 -15.72 -0.84
N TRP A 372 -1.93 -15.03 0.21
CA TRP A 372 -0.55 -15.19 0.70
C TRP A 372 -0.26 -16.57 1.26
N PRO A 373 -1.16 -17.22 2.06
CA PRO A 373 -0.98 -18.61 2.47
C PRO A 373 -1.14 -19.64 1.35
N SER A 374 -1.67 -19.25 0.18
CA SER A 374 -1.74 -20.15 -0.97
C SER A 374 -0.38 -20.34 -1.67
N VAL A 375 0.51 -19.34 -1.60
CA VAL A 375 1.81 -19.39 -2.29
C VAL A 375 2.69 -20.57 -1.82
N PRO A 376 2.86 -20.83 -0.50
CA PRO A 376 3.64 -21.97 -0.03
C PRO A 376 3.04 -23.35 -0.38
N LYS A 377 1.75 -23.39 -0.75
CA LYS A 377 1.10 -24.64 -1.17
C LYS A 377 1.39 -24.99 -2.64
N ILE A 378 1.81 -24.02 -3.45
CA ILE A 378 2.03 -24.18 -4.90
C ILE A 378 3.49 -24.08 -5.31
N ILE A 379 4.35 -23.56 -4.43
CA ILE A 379 5.78 -23.32 -4.69
C ILE A 379 6.61 -24.02 -3.60
N ASP A 380 7.73 -24.61 -4.04
CA ASP A 380 8.70 -25.26 -3.15
C ASP A 380 9.24 -24.25 -2.12
N GLU A 381 9.34 -24.65 -0.85
CA GLU A 381 9.84 -23.85 0.26
C GLU A 381 11.20 -23.20 -0.03
N LYS A 382 12.08 -23.92 -0.75
CA LYS A 382 13.43 -23.45 -1.10
C LYS A 382 13.49 -22.23 -2.01
N ILE A 383 12.40 -21.96 -2.77
CA ILE A 383 12.32 -20.84 -3.73
C ILE A 383 11.18 -19.88 -3.42
N LEU A 384 10.59 -20.03 -2.23
CA LEU A 384 9.42 -19.28 -1.80
C LEU A 384 9.68 -17.78 -1.71
N GLY A 385 10.85 -17.37 -1.20
CA GLY A 385 11.24 -15.95 -1.15
C GLY A 385 11.28 -15.30 -2.51
N SER A 386 11.88 -15.98 -3.51
CA SER A 386 11.91 -15.51 -4.90
C SER A 386 10.50 -15.42 -5.52
N ALA A 387 9.62 -16.35 -5.17
CA ALA A 387 8.23 -16.33 -5.64
C ALA A 387 7.46 -15.14 -5.08
N TYR A 388 7.59 -14.82 -3.79
CA TYR A 388 6.99 -13.63 -3.20
C TYR A 388 7.49 -12.34 -3.84
N CYS A 389 8.81 -12.20 -4.03
CA CYS A 389 9.39 -11.03 -4.71
C CYS A 389 8.81 -10.85 -6.11
N LEU A 390 8.64 -11.94 -6.86
CA LEU A 390 8.09 -11.88 -8.20
C LEU A 390 6.58 -11.53 -8.20
N ILE A 391 5.80 -12.04 -7.24
CA ILE A 391 4.39 -11.65 -7.07
C ILE A 391 4.28 -10.16 -6.74
N PHE A 392 5.10 -9.65 -5.82
CA PHE A 392 5.14 -8.23 -5.48
C PHE A 392 5.54 -7.37 -6.68
N TRP A 393 6.51 -7.83 -7.49
CA TRP A 393 6.89 -7.11 -8.71
C TRP A 393 5.73 -7.04 -9.72
N VAL A 394 5.03 -8.16 -9.98
CA VAL A 394 3.84 -8.21 -10.83
C VAL A 394 2.71 -7.33 -10.27
N GLN A 395 2.49 -7.35 -8.95
CA GLN A 395 1.54 -6.47 -8.28
C GLN A 395 1.85 -4.98 -8.52
N ASN A 396 3.11 -4.59 -8.39
CA ASN A 396 3.58 -3.22 -8.61
C ASN A 396 3.32 -2.73 -10.05
N ILE A 397 3.31 -3.63 -11.05
CA ILE A 397 2.91 -3.28 -12.42
C ILE A 397 1.48 -2.72 -12.44
N GLY A 398 0.53 -3.41 -11.82
CA GLY A 398 -0.84 -2.92 -11.70
C GLY A 398 -0.94 -1.59 -10.95
N LEU A 399 -0.26 -1.47 -9.83
CA LEU A 399 -0.24 -0.26 -9.01
C LEU A 399 0.43 0.93 -9.73
N CYS A 400 1.34 0.66 -10.66
CA CYS A 400 1.98 1.67 -11.49
C CYS A 400 1.06 2.18 -12.61
N PHE A 401 0.39 1.29 -13.33
CA PHE A 401 -0.35 1.69 -14.53
C PHE A 401 -1.81 2.10 -14.26
N VAL A 402 -2.47 1.48 -13.29
CA VAL A 402 -3.91 1.67 -13.09
C VAL A 402 -4.27 3.06 -12.56
N PRO A 403 -3.55 3.72 -11.62
CA PRO A 403 -3.90 5.08 -11.20
C PRO A 403 -3.90 6.07 -12.36
N LYS A 404 -2.91 5.96 -13.26
CA LYS A 404 -2.84 6.77 -14.49
C LYS A 404 -4.00 6.47 -15.44
N LEU A 405 -4.32 5.19 -15.64
CA LEU A 405 -5.46 4.78 -16.46
C LEU A 405 -6.76 5.40 -15.92
N ILE A 406 -7.00 5.28 -14.62
CA ILE A 406 -8.22 5.80 -13.98
C ILE A 406 -8.30 7.32 -14.08
N GLY A 407 -7.19 8.03 -13.83
CA GLY A 407 -7.15 9.50 -13.98
C GLY A 407 -7.43 9.93 -15.41
N SER A 408 -6.85 9.25 -16.41
CA SER A 408 -7.09 9.54 -17.82
C SER A 408 -8.53 9.26 -18.23
N VAL A 409 -9.11 8.16 -17.77
CA VAL A 409 -10.52 7.80 -18.02
C VAL A 409 -11.45 8.78 -17.34
N LEU A 410 -11.18 9.16 -16.09
CA LEU A 410 -12.01 10.13 -15.36
C LEU A 410 -12.04 11.48 -16.09
N GLU A 411 -10.89 11.95 -16.56
CA GLU A 411 -10.81 13.20 -17.31
C GLU A 411 -11.51 13.10 -18.66
N SER A 412 -11.24 12.07 -19.45
CA SER A 412 -11.79 11.91 -20.81
C SER A 412 -13.30 11.65 -20.81
N SER A 413 -13.81 10.84 -19.88
CA SER A 413 -15.25 10.56 -19.79
C SER A 413 -16.07 11.77 -19.32
N ASN A 414 -15.43 12.77 -18.72
CA ASN A 414 -16.06 14.02 -18.29
C ASN A 414 -15.75 15.22 -19.20
N ALA A 415 -15.04 15.04 -20.31
CA ALA A 415 -14.62 16.13 -21.19
C ALA A 415 -15.80 16.94 -21.78
N THR A 416 -16.94 16.28 -21.99
CA THR A 416 -18.17 16.91 -22.52
C THR A 416 -19.24 17.15 -21.45
N ASN A 417 -18.95 16.86 -20.18
CA ASN A 417 -19.91 17.05 -19.09
C ASN A 417 -20.09 18.55 -18.79
N ALA A 418 -21.28 19.06 -19.04
CA ALA A 418 -21.60 20.48 -18.87
C ALA A 418 -21.37 21.00 -17.46
N ALA A 419 -21.70 20.19 -16.43
CA ALA A 419 -21.48 20.56 -15.03
C ALA A 419 -19.97 20.66 -14.70
N VAL A 420 -19.15 19.75 -15.22
CA VAL A 420 -17.69 19.78 -15.06
C VAL A 420 -17.09 20.99 -15.77
N ILE A 421 -17.52 21.28 -17.00
CA ILE A 421 -17.05 22.45 -17.77
C ILE A 421 -17.40 23.75 -17.03
N ALA A 422 -18.65 23.89 -16.60
CA ALA A 422 -19.11 25.09 -15.86
C ALA A 422 -18.34 25.27 -14.54
N ALA A 423 -18.13 24.19 -13.78
CA ALA A 423 -17.37 24.23 -12.53
C ALA A 423 -15.91 24.64 -12.74
N LYS A 424 -15.25 24.11 -13.78
CA LYS A 424 -13.88 24.50 -14.16
C LYS A 424 -13.79 25.96 -14.58
N GLN A 425 -14.75 26.46 -15.38
CA GLN A 425 -14.80 27.85 -15.78
C GLN A 425 -15.05 28.81 -14.61
N ALA A 426 -15.84 28.36 -13.62
CA ALA A 426 -16.13 29.14 -12.42
C ALA A 426 -15.00 29.08 -11.38
N GLY A 427 -13.96 28.28 -11.57
CA GLY A 427 -12.92 28.05 -10.56
C GLY A 427 -13.45 27.40 -9.28
N ALA A 428 -14.40 26.49 -9.41
CA ALA A 428 -15.03 25.83 -8.25
C ALA A 428 -14.02 24.99 -7.47
N ALA A 429 -14.11 25.02 -6.15
CA ALA A 429 -13.25 24.25 -5.25
C ALA A 429 -13.44 22.71 -5.38
N LEU A 430 -14.61 22.26 -5.84
CA LEU A 430 -14.89 20.87 -6.19
C LEU A 430 -15.41 20.81 -7.62
N ILE A 431 -14.75 20.02 -8.44
CA ILE A 431 -15.22 19.69 -9.78
C ILE A 431 -16.10 18.44 -9.70
N PRO A 432 -17.39 18.50 -10.13
CA PRO A 432 -18.36 17.41 -9.95
C PRO A 432 -18.17 16.32 -11.02
N TYR A 433 -17.07 15.57 -10.95
CA TYR A 433 -16.80 14.48 -11.87
C TYR A 433 -17.81 13.33 -11.75
N ASN A 434 -18.20 12.79 -12.90
CA ASN A 434 -18.94 11.53 -12.95
C ASN A 434 -17.95 10.36 -12.90
N TYR A 435 -18.01 9.58 -11.82
CA TYR A 435 -17.13 8.45 -11.56
C TYR A 435 -17.63 7.12 -12.14
N THR A 436 -18.78 7.09 -12.83
CA THR A 436 -19.40 5.83 -13.31
C THR A 436 -18.43 5.02 -14.17
N THR A 437 -17.78 5.62 -15.16
CA THR A 437 -16.84 4.90 -16.07
C THR A 437 -15.61 4.35 -15.34
N PRO A 438 -14.88 5.13 -14.51
CA PRO A 438 -13.82 4.60 -13.66
C PRO A 438 -14.26 3.44 -12.77
N LEU A 439 -15.43 3.54 -12.14
CA LEU A 439 -15.94 2.51 -11.24
C LEU A 439 -16.33 1.22 -11.96
N ILE A 440 -16.83 1.32 -13.20
CA ILE A 440 -17.06 0.15 -14.08
C ILE A 440 -15.73 -0.54 -14.42
N ILE A 441 -14.64 0.21 -14.63
CA ILE A 441 -13.32 -0.37 -14.88
C ILE A 441 -12.83 -1.13 -13.64
N PHE A 442 -12.98 -0.56 -12.44
CA PHE A 442 -12.66 -1.27 -11.20
C PHE A 442 -13.51 -2.53 -11.02
N ALA A 443 -14.82 -2.47 -11.31
CA ALA A 443 -15.68 -3.66 -11.33
C ALA A 443 -15.20 -4.68 -12.37
N GLY A 444 -14.72 -4.23 -13.54
CA GLY A 444 -14.12 -5.08 -14.58
C GLY A 444 -12.89 -5.84 -14.10
N PHE A 445 -11.98 -5.20 -13.35
CA PHE A 445 -10.89 -5.90 -12.66
C PHE A 445 -11.41 -6.95 -11.69
N GLY A 446 -12.49 -6.65 -10.96
CA GLY A 446 -13.18 -7.60 -10.09
C GLY A 446 -13.74 -8.81 -10.85
N VAL A 447 -14.35 -8.59 -12.01
CA VAL A 447 -14.88 -9.69 -12.89
C VAL A 447 -13.73 -10.57 -13.38
N LEU A 448 -12.64 -9.97 -13.84
CA LEU A 448 -11.46 -10.73 -14.26
C LEU A 448 -10.86 -11.51 -13.09
N ALA A 449 -10.76 -10.89 -11.91
CA ALA A 449 -10.30 -11.56 -10.69
C ALA A 449 -11.22 -12.73 -10.31
N LEU A 450 -12.55 -12.59 -10.45
CA LEU A 450 -13.51 -13.65 -10.19
C LEU A 450 -13.31 -14.83 -11.14
N ILE A 451 -13.13 -14.56 -12.44
CA ILE A 451 -12.87 -15.60 -13.45
C ILE A 451 -11.58 -16.35 -13.11
N VAL A 452 -10.51 -15.62 -12.77
CA VAL A 452 -9.22 -16.23 -12.40
C VAL A 452 -9.33 -17.01 -11.10
N ALA A 453 -10.09 -16.55 -10.11
CA ALA A 453 -10.32 -17.27 -8.85
C ALA A 453 -11.13 -18.56 -9.05
N LEU A 454 -12.14 -18.52 -9.91
CA LEU A 454 -12.90 -19.73 -10.31
C LEU A 454 -11.99 -20.73 -11.02
N TYR A 455 -11.14 -20.25 -11.93
CA TYR A 455 -10.15 -21.06 -12.61
C TYR A 455 -9.13 -21.66 -11.64
N LEU A 456 -8.61 -20.87 -10.68
CA LEU A 456 -7.70 -21.34 -9.63
C LEU A 456 -8.34 -22.47 -8.80
N LYS A 457 -9.62 -22.33 -8.46
CA LYS A 457 -10.36 -23.37 -7.73
C LYS A 457 -10.55 -24.66 -8.56
N ALA A 458 -10.77 -24.52 -9.87
CA ALA A 458 -10.83 -25.68 -10.76
C ALA A 458 -9.46 -26.35 -10.91
N LEU A 459 -8.38 -25.57 -10.98
CA LEU A 459 -7.01 -26.04 -11.04
C LEU A 459 -6.62 -26.78 -9.75
N ASP A 460 -6.98 -26.22 -8.58
CA ASP A 460 -6.78 -26.84 -7.26
C ASP A 460 -7.40 -28.23 -7.19
N ARG A 461 -8.63 -28.40 -7.69
CA ARG A 461 -9.30 -29.71 -7.75
C ARG A 461 -8.59 -30.70 -8.69
N LYS A 462 -8.03 -30.21 -9.80
CA LYS A 462 -7.38 -31.04 -10.82
C LYS A 462 -5.97 -31.46 -10.40
N GLU A 463 -5.20 -30.53 -9.82
CA GLU A 463 -3.78 -30.70 -9.51
C GLU A 463 -3.55 -31.01 -8.01
N HIS A 464 -4.63 -31.07 -7.22
CA HIS A 464 -4.58 -31.34 -5.77
C HIS A 464 -3.63 -30.41 -5.00
N LEU A 465 -3.73 -29.07 -5.28
CA LEU A 465 -2.84 -28.06 -4.68
C LEU A 465 -3.09 -27.85 -3.18
N GLY A 466 -4.24 -28.30 -2.66
CA GLY A 466 -4.58 -28.18 -1.24
C GLY A 466 -5.05 -26.78 -0.82
N LEU A 467 -5.50 -25.93 -1.76
CA LEU A 467 -5.93 -24.56 -1.47
C LEU A 467 -7.24 -24.50 -0.66
N GLU A 468 -8.06 -25.54 -0.76
CA GLU A 468 -9.30 -25.70 0.03
C GLU A 468 -9.08 -26.42 1.35
N GLU A 469 -7.90 -26.97 1.60
CA GLU A 469 -7.58 -27.66 2.84
C GLU A 469 -7.20 -26.69 3.97
N PRO A 470 -7.46 -27.05 5.25
CA PRO A 470 -6.97 -26.31 6.40
C PRO A 470 -5.44 -26.14 6.37
N ASN A 471 -4.93 -25.02 6.87
CA ASN A 471 -3.49 -24.80 7.00
C ASN A 471 -2.89 -25.59 8.19
N ILE A 472 -3.71 -25.82 9.22
CA ILE A 472 -3.35 -26.62 10.42
C ILE A 472 -4.13 -27.91 10.35
N LYS A 473 -3.41 -29.04 10.32
CA LYS A 473 -3.99 -30.39 10.36
C LYS A 473 -4.23 -30.85 11.78
#